data_9f2f8629a9b6e320ae97667fe10af14e
#
_entry.id   9f2f8629a9b6e320ae97667fe10af14e
#
_cell.length_a   1.000
_cell.length_b   1.000
_cell.length_c   1.000
_cell.angle_alpha   90.00
_cell.angle_beta   90.00
_cell.angle_gamma   90.00
#
_symmetry.space_group_name_H-M   'P 1'
#
loop_
_entity.id
_entity.type
_entity.pdbx_description
1 polymer ?
#
loop_
_entity_poly.entity_id
_entity_poly.type
_entity_poly.pdbx_seq_one_letter_code
_entity_poly.pdbx_strand_id
1 'polypeptide(L)'
;MNAANPALTTRRHKLRRRFIVPAICLVLIGLFYAEENWRGKRTWEICKSALKTQGIALNWTNYIPAAVPEDQNIFGVPEMVRWFSYEHGAGWVDFVRALPSATCPGFDITSNTAAMTVAEIMTGLPDTSRADNSTELRWDDPASRTEAANMINRALGPIAKTPQSPTGIGLMLREPYEVQPARIFLRCQTAPSPKELQGFLPDSVIQANAGLPERVLKFESDGDGSYRVTMPRLARAADYLAWSAGLEPQFALICRALQRPYSQLPGLYTNPNTVPGVNFLSVRNLAQMLGARAQCHLLQGQLEEALGDLTLMHDFCRRVLAGQRPPTVFSAMVNQAVRGLYAGQIGEGLRLQAWREPQLIALQEQLKTIDVIGPVKEAFTLEAVITHRALVSVPSAGMVKRTAFARLYPSGWGYQHLAARLNLDFGRLSCFDTANQVIFADRVAAASKHAHAFDQGAYGVVGSLAQLNFERACQNTAHSQTEIVEALTACALERFRLAHGEYPENLDALVPQFLDTVPNDVIGGRPLHYRRATGGMFVLYSVGWNGRDDGGVRGQPLPSTDGDWVWPD
;
A
#
# COMPACT_ATOMS: atom_id res chain seq x y z
N MET A 1 -77.69 3.38 66.16
CA MET A 1 -76.35 3.99 66.10
C MET A 1 -75.38 2.89 65.63
N ASN A 2 -75.02 2.89 64.36
CA ASN A 2 -74.08 1.91 63.80
C ASN A 2 -72.66 2.38 64.00
N ALA A 3 -71.88 1.75 64.88
CA ALA A 3 -70.45 1.97 65.04
C ALA A 3 -69.71 1.31 63.86
N ALA A 4 -69.20 2.14 62.99
CA ALA A 4 -68.31 1.67 61.87
C ALA A 4 -67.05 1.03 62.43
N ASN A 5 -66.79 -0.22 62.05
CA ASN A 5 -65.68 -1.06 62.50
C ASN A 5 -64.32 -0.50 61.97
N PRO A 6 -63.44 0.07 62.82
CA PRO A 6 -62.17 0.73 62.37
C PRO A 6 -61.19 -0.21 61.73
N ALA A 7 -61.35 -1.53 61.86
CA ALA A 7 -60.44 -2.54 61.26
C ALA A 7 -60.62 -2.71 59.74
N LEU A 8 -61.81 -2.37 59.20
CA LEU A 8 -62.08 -2.47 57.75
C LEU A 8 -61.53 -1.27 56.96
N THR A 9 -61.44 -0.09 57.58
CA THR A 9 -60.82 1.11 56.92
C THR A 9 -59.32 1.02 56.79
N THR A 10 -58.66 0.51 57.80
CA THR A 10 -57.20 0.30 57.78
C THR A 10 -56.75 -0.79 56.76
N ARG A 11 -57.55 -1.84 56.53
CA ARG A 11 -57.29 -2.90 55.54
C ARG A 11 -57.49 -2.39 54.12
N ARG A 12 -58.51 -1.52 53.87
CA ARG A 12 -58.72 -0.87 52.56
C ARG A 12 -57.61 0.13 52.21
N HIS A 13 -57.11 0.90 53.17
CA HIS A 13 -55.97 1.81 52.95
C HIS A 13 -54.65 1.09 52.67
N LYS A 14 -54.35 -0.05 53.34
CA LYS A 14 -53.20 -0.90 53.06
C LYS A 14 -53.29 -1.60 51.71
N LEU A 15 -54.46 -2.05 51.28
CA LEU A 15 -54.72 -2.62 49.95
C LEU A 15 -54.53 -1.55 48.83
N ARG A 16 -55.10 -0.34 49.00
CA ARG A 16 -54.92 0.75 48.03
C ARG A 16 -53.46 1.14 47.86
N ARG A 17 -52.65 1.26 48.93
CA ARG A 17 -51.25 1.52 48.85
C ARG A 17 -50.47 0.41 48.13
N ARG A 18 -50.82 -0.86 48.27
CA ARG A 18 -50.21 -2.00 47.58
C ARG A 18 -50.39 -1.95 46.05
N PHE A 19 -51.42 -1.30 45.54
CA PHE A 19 -51.68 -1.17 44.10
C PHE A 19 -51.30 0.21 43.57
N ILE A 20 -51.36 1.28 44.36
CA ILE A 20 -51.00 2.63 43.93
C ILE A 20 -49.50 2.76 43.68
N VAL A 21 -48.64 2.22 44.53
CA VAL A 21 -47.18 2.29 44.35
C VAL A 21 -46.72 1.58 43.09
N PRO A 22 -47.11 0.31 42.80
CA PRO A 22 -46.81 -0.34 41.53
C PRO A 22 -47.36 0.40 40.31
N ALA A 23 -48.57 0.96 40.42
CA ALA A 23 -49.17 1.74 39.32
C ALA A 23 -48.39 3.03 39.03
N ILE A 24 -47.94 3.74 40.07
CA ILE A 24 -47.07 4.93 39.91
C ILE A 24 -45.72 4.51 39.30
N CYS A 25 -45.11 3.40 39.76
CA CYS A 25 -43.88 2.89 39.18
C CYS A 25 -44.02 2.54 37.69
N LEU A 26 -45.15 1.90 37.30
CA LEU A 26 -45.41 1.58 35.89
C LEU A 26 -45.60 2.83 35.04
N VAL A 27 -46.27 3.86 35.56
CA VAL A 27 -46.43 5.15 34.89
C VAL A 27 -45.08 5.84 34.73
N LEU A 28 -44.23 5.86 35.76
CA LEU A 28 -42.89 6.46 35.70
C LEU A 28 -41.98 5.70 34.70
N ILE A 29 -42.03 4.37 34.68
CA ILE A 29 -41.35 3.56 33.69
C ILE A 29 -41.86 3.88 32.29
N GLY A 30 -43.16 3.96 32.08
CA GLY A 30 -43.79 4.32 30.81
C GLY A 30 -43.35 5.72 30.32
N LEU A 31 -43.31 6.70 31.22
CA LEU A 31 -42.83 8.05 30.90
C LEU A 31 -41.36 8.06 30.57
N PHE A 32 -40.52 7.32 31.30
CA PHE A 32 -39.11 7.16 31.03
C PHE A 32 -38.89 6.58 29.62
N TYR A 33 -39.59 5.50 29.24
CA TYR A 33 -39.51 4.92 27.91
C TYR A 33 -39.99 5.88 26.81
N ALA A 34 -41.07 6.62 27.07
CA ALA A 34 -41.60 7.60 26.12
C ALA A 34 -40.59 8.73 25.88
N GLU A 35 -39.98 9.25 26.94
CA GLU A 35 -38.95 10.30 26.86
C GLU A 35 -37.70 9.81 26.14
N GLU A 36 -37.14 8.66 26.52
CA GLU A 36 -35.96 8.13 25.90
C GLU A 36 -36.16 7.80 24.42
N ASN A 37 -37.35 7.26 24.07
CA ASN A 37 -37.68 6.98 22.68
C ASN A 37 -37.84 8.26 21.85
N TRP A 38 -38.46 9.30 22.42
CA TRP A 38 -38.58 10.60 21.75
C TRP A 38 -37.23 11.28 21.60
N ARG A 39 -36.41 11.30 22.65
CA ARG A 39 -35.07 11.88 22.67
C ARG A 39 -34.16 11.21 21.65
N GLY A 40 -34.19 9.87 21.61
CA GLY A 40 -33.40 9.11 20.66
C GLY A 40 -33.77 9.39 19.20
N LYS A 41 -35.07 9.37 18.87
CA LYS A 41 -35.55 9.71 17.54
C LYS A 41 -35.17 11.12 17.13
N ARG A 42 -35.32 12.11 18.03
CA ARG A 42 -34.95 13.50 17.77
C ARG A 42 -33.45 13.65 17.50
N THR A 43 -32.59 13.02 18.30
CA THR A 43 -31.13 13.02 18.10
C THR A 43 -30.78 12.43 16.74
N TRP A 44 -31.45 11.34 16.36
CA TRP A 44 -31.26 10.69 15.07
C TRP A 44 -31.66 11.59 13.88
N GLU A 45 -32.83 12.28 13.95
CA GLU A 45 -33.25 13.19 12.89
C GLU A 45 -32.31 14.40 12.75
N ILE A 46 -31.80 14.94 13.87
CA ILE A 46 -30.79 16.01 13.86
C ILE A 46 -29.53 15.53 13.16
N CYS A 47 -29.02 14.33 13.50
CA CYS A 47 -27.83 13.74 12.88
C CYS A 47 -28.03 13.57 11.37
N LYS A 48 -29.14 12.97 10.94
CA LYS A 48 -29.46 12.82 9.50
C LYS A 48 -29.51 14.14 8.75
N SER A 49 -30.14 15.15 9.37
CA SER A 49 -30.23 16.48 8.78
C SER A 49 -28.89 17.14 8.61
N ALA A 50 -28.01 17.04 9.63
CA ALA A 50 -26.63 17.55 9.56
C ALA A 50 -25.80 16.87 8.45
N LEU A 51 -25.90 15.54 8.30
CA LEU A 51 -25.21 14.79 7.25
C LEU A 51 -25.74 15.17 5.86
N LYS A 52 -27.05 15.34 5.71
CA LYS A 52 -27.66 15.80 4.46
C LYS A 52 -27.17 17.19 4.06
N THR A 53 -27.01 18.11 5.02
CA THR A 53 -26.44 19.45 4.76
C THR A 53 -24.99 19.39 4.26
N GLN A 54 -24.24 18.36 4.69
CA GLN A 54 -22.89 18.09 4.23
C GLN A 54 -22.85 17.32 2.89
N GLY A 55 -24.00 17.07 2.25
CA GLY A 55 -24.10 16.32 1.00
C GLY A 55 -23.94 14.81 1.14
N ILE A 56 -23.94 14.27 2.37
CA ILE A 56 -23.77 12.85 2.63
C ILE A 56 -25.11 12.13 2.58
N ALA A 57 -25.23 11.16 1.68
CA ALA A 57 -26.39 10.31 1.56
C ALA A 57 -26.18 9.01 2.34
N LEU A 58 -27.06 8.69 3.29
CA LEU A 58 -26.96 7.43 4.05
C LEU A 58 -27.55 6.22 3.32
N ASN A 59 -28.22 6.44 2.18
CA ASN A 59 -28.79 5.35 1.39
C ASN A 59 -27.74 4.83 0.39
N TRP A 60 -27.42 3.55 0.48
CA TRP A 60 -26.49 2.86 -0.42
C TRP A 60 -26.84 3.01 -1.90
N THR A 61 -28.14 3.09 -2.24
CA THR A 61 -28.56 3.22 -3.64
C THR A 61 -27.99 4.45 -4.34
N ASN A 62 -27.61 5.49 -3.58
CA ASN A 62 -27.00 6.70 -4.13
C ASN A 62 -25.53 6.50 -4.56
N TYR A 63 -24.91 5.40 -4.16
CA TYR A 63 -23.54 5.05 -4.46
C TYR A 63 -23.42 3.93 -5.51
N ILE A 64 -24.55 3.39 -5.97
CA ILE A 64 -24.55 2.41 -7.06
C ILE A 64 -24.21 3.14 -8.35
N PRO A 65 -23.10 2.77 -9.02
CA PRO A 65 -22.73 3.43 -10.28
C PRO A 65 -23.75 3.11 -11.37
N ALA A 66 -23.97 4.06 -12.26
CA ALA A 66 -24.76 3.81 -13.46
C ALA A 66 -24.07 2.76 -14.34
N ALA A 67 -24.86 1.99 -15.10
CA ALA A 67 -24.31 1.04 -16.05
C ALA A 67 -23.50 1.77 -17.14
N VAL A 68 -22.33 1.25 -17.45
CA VAL A 68 -21.39 1.82 -18.42
C VAL A 68 -21.43 0.97 -19.70
N PRO A 69 -21.44 1.59 -20.89
CA PRO A 69 -21.31 0.85 -22.15
C PRO A 69 -20.01 0.04 -22.19
N GLU A 70 -20.08 -1.19 -22.68
CA GLU A 70 -18.96 -2.13 -22.65
C GLU A 70 -17.77 -1.62 -23.49
N ASP A 71 -18.02 -0.98 -24.61
CA ASP A 71 -17.01 -0.39 -25.49
C ASP A 71 -16.28 0.82 -24.86
N GLN A 72 -16.89 1.48 -23.88
CA GLN A 72 -16.33 2.60 -23.14
C GLN A 72 -15.74 2.20 -21.78
N ASN A 73 -15.88 0.93 -21.39
CA ASN A 73 -15.42 0.42 -20.11
C ASN A 73 -14.07 -0.28 -20.25
N ILE A 74 -13.09 0.05 -19.42
CA ILE A 74 -11.79 -0.63 -19.35
C ILE A 74 -11.99 -2.14 -19.16
N PHE A 75 -12.92 -2.53 -18.28
CA PHE A 75 -13.27 -3.93 -18.02
C PHE A 75 -14.29 -4.51 -19.02
N GLY A 76 -14.63 -3.79 -20.07
CA GLY A 76 -15.25 -4.36 -21.27
C GLY A 76 -14.25 -5.10 -22.16
N VAL A 77 -12.95 -5.11 -21.82
CA VAL A 77 -11.91 -5.94 -22.43
C VAL A 77 -11.79 -7.23 -21.61
N PRO A 78 -12.05 -8.42 -22.19
CA PRO A 78 -12.10 -9.69 -21.44
C PRO A 78 -10.80 -10.01 -20.69
N GLU A 79 -9.63 -9.66 -21.27
CA GLU A 79 -8.33 -9.88 -20.65
C GLU A 79 -8.17 -9.02 -19.38
N MET A 80 -8.66 -7.76 -19.39
CA MET A 80 -8.61 -6.89 -18.21
C MET A 80 -9.41 -7.48 -17.05
N VAL A 81 -10.59 -8.07 -17.32
CA VAL A 81 -11.39 -8.78 -16.31
C VAL A 81 -10.62 -9.99 -15.80
N ARG A 82 -10.11 -10.83 -16.71
CA ARG A 82 -9.37 -12.05 -16.35
C ARG A 82 -8.14 -11.77 -15.52
N TRP A 83 -7.40 -10.71 -15.82
CA TRP A 83 -6.14 -10.39 -15.14
C TRP A 83 -6.34 -9.66 -13.81
N PHE A 84 -7.34 -8.79 -13.71
CA PHE A 84 -7.44 -7.85 -12.61
C PHE A 84 -8.73 -7.92 -11.79
N SER A 85 -9.65 -8.85 -12.06
CA SER A 85 -10.82 -9.08 -11.23
C SER A 85 -10.54 -10.12 -10.15
N TYR A 86 -11.10 -9.92 -8.96
CA TYR A 86 -11.01 -10.88 -7.85
C TYR A 86 -11.67 -12.23 -8.16
N GLU A 87 -12.70 -12.25 -9.02
CA GLU A 87 -13.45 -13.46 -9.36
C GLU A 87 -12.62 -14.50 -10.11
N HIS A 88 -11.50 -14.10 -10.71
CA HIS A 88 -10.63 -14.94 -11.52
C HIS A 88 -9.31 -15.31 -10.80
N GLY A 89 -9.28 -15.28 -9.47
CA GLY A 89 -8.09 -15.68 -8.69
C GLY A 89 -6.90 -14.73 -8.90
N ALA A 90 -5.69 -15.27 -9.07
CA ALA A 90 -4.48 -14.49 -9.24
C ALA A 90 -4.25 -13.97 -10.67
N GLY A 91 -5.21 -14.12 -11.57
CA GLY A 91 -5.35 -13.59 -12.94
C GLY A 91 -4.06 -13.24 -13.68
N TRP A 92 -3.55 -12.03 -13.51
CA TRP A 92 -2.29 -11.57 -14.11
C TRP A 92 -1.08 -12.40 -13.67
N VAL A 93 -0.99 -12.70 -12.38
CA VAL A 93 0.12 -13.51 -11.82
C VAL A 93 0.12 -14.90 -12.44
N ASP A 94 -1.05 -15.54 -12.54
CA ASP A 94 -1.17 -16.87 -13.16
C ASP A 94 -0.88 -16.82 -14.66
N PHE A 95 -1.25 -15.73 -15.34
CA PHE A 95 -0.90 -15.50 -16.74
C PHE A 95 0.63 -15.43 -16.93
N VAL A 96 1.32 -14.64 -16.11
CA VAL A 96 2.79 -14.51 -16.19
C VAL A 96 3.48 -15.82 -15.85
N ARG A 97 2.95 -16.60 -14.89
CA ARG A 97 3.45 -17.95 -14.57
C ARG A 97 3.34 -18.93 -15.72
N ALA A 98 2.26 -18.85 -16.48
CA ALA A 98 2.01 -19.73 -17.61
C ALA A 98 2.88 -19.41 -18.83
N LEU A 99 3.64 -18.31 -18.82
CA LEU A 99 4.61 -18.01 -19.86
C LEU A 99 5.69 -19.11 -19.90
N PRO A 100 6.13 -19.54 -21.09
CA PRO A 100 7.13 -20.58 -21.18
C PRO A 100 8.38 -20.24 -20.36
N SER A 101 8.75 -21.12 -19.45
CA SER A 101 9.91 -20.97 -18.57
C SER A 101 11.24 -20.85 -19.31
N ALA A 102 11.27 -21.12 -20.62
CA ALA A 102 12.40 -20.94 -21.49
C ALA A 102 12.97 -19.52 -21.51
N THR A 103 12.18 -18.52 -21.04
CA THR A 103 12.58 -17.11 -21.04
C THR A 103 13.09 -16.62 -19.70
N CYS A 104 12.69 -17.22 -18.57
CA CYS A 104 13.23 -16.86 -17.25
C CYS A 104 12.99 -17.97 -16.20
N PRO A 105 13.73 -19.08 -16.25
CA PRO A 105 13.62 -20.18 -15.29
C PRO A 105 14.16 -19.73 -13.93
N GLY A 106 13.33 -19.36 -13.01
CA GLY A 106 13.68 -18.93 -11.65
C GLY A 106 13.06 -17.62 -11.24
N PHE A 107 12.32 -17.00 -12.12
CA PHE A 107 11.47 -15.89 -11.75
C PHE A 107 10.22 -16.44 -11.08
N ASP A 108 10.30 -16.78 -9.79
CA ASP A 108 9.12 -17.15 -9.02
C ASP A 108 8.37 -15.88 -8.60
N ILE A 109 7.53 -15.40 -9.52
CA ILE A 109 6.63 -14.27 -9.30
C ILE A 109 5.59 -14.58 -8.22
N THR A 110 5.56 -15.83 -7.75
CA THR A 110 4.53 -16.32 -6.84
C THR A 110 4.94 -16.40 -5.39
N SER A 111 6.23 -16.19 -5.11
CA SER A 111 6.65 -16.15 -3.74
C SER A 111 5.98 -14.95 -3.06
N ASN A 112 5.20 -15.25 -2.02
CA ASN A 112 4.48 -14.28 -1.20
C ASN A 112 5.46 -13.45 -0.33
N THR A 113 6.74 -13.55 -0.60
CA THR A 113 7.78 -12.80 0.04
C THR A 113 7.84 -11.42 -0.58
N ALA A 114 7.57 -10.43 0.23
CA ALA A 114 7.53 -9.01 -0.14
C ALA A 114 8.86 -8.46 -0.68
N ALA A 115 9.88 -9.28 -0.78
CA ALA A 115 11.16 -8.97 -1.39
C ALA A 115 11.76 -10.29 -1.89
N MET A 116 11.70 -10.54 -3.19
CA MET A 116 12.72 -11.42 -3.76
C MET A 116 14.05 -10.70 -3.56
N THR A 117 14.96 -11.34 -2.84
CA THR A 117 16.32 -10.80 -2.72
C THR A 117 16.97 -10.80 -4.10
N VAL A 118 17.90 -9.87 -4.32
CA VAL A 118 18.74 -9.86 -5.53
C VAL A 118 19.30 -11.24 -5.83
N ALA A 119 19.70 -11.97 -4.80
CA ALA A 119 20.18 -13.35 -4.91
C ALA A 119 19.15 -14.32 -5.49
N GLU A 120 17.87 -14.24 -5.12
CA GLU A 120 16.82 -15.16 -5.61
C GLU A 120 16.50 -14.93 -7.10
N ILE A 121 16.55 -13.69 -7.56
CA ILE A 121 16.37 -13.38 -8.98
C ILE A 121 17.59 -13.83 -9.78
N MET A 122 18.76 -13.70 -9.21
CA MET A 122 20.03 -14.00 -9.88
C MET A 122 20.33 -15.49 -9.95
N THR A 123 19.87 -16.30 -8.98
CA THR A 123 20.05 -17.75 -8.98
C THR A 123 19.15 -18.48 -9.98
N GLY A 124 18.13 -17.80 -10.49
CA GLY A 124 17.13 -18.42 -11.34
C GLY A 124 17.27 -18.17 -12.84
N LEU A 125 18.22 -17.32 -13.28
CA LEU A 125 18.37 -17.05 -14.72
C LEU A 125 19.17 -18.17 -15.42
N PRO A 126 18.74 -18.60 -16.63
CA PRO A 126 19.50 -19.60 -17.37
C PRO A 126 20.86 -19.05 -17.78
N ASP A 127 21.86 -19.89 -17.69
CA ASP A 127 23.17 -19.61 -18.29
C ASP A 127 23.05 -19.65 -19.82
N THR A 128 22.88 -18.50 -20.45
CA THR A 128 22.83 -18.37 -21.90
C THR A 128 24.20 -18.20 -22.53
N SER A 129 25.28 -18.12 -21.73
CA SER A 129 26.61 -17.96 -22.26
C SER A 129 27.22 -19.30 -22.68
N ARG A 130 27.33 -19.51 -23.97
CA ARG A 130 28.12 -20.58 -24.57
C ARG A 130 29.65 -20.28 -24.64
N ALA A 131 30.16 -19.32 -23.90
CA ALA A 131 31.57 -19.03 -23.86
C ALA A 131 32.23 -20.03 -22.92
N ASP A 132 33.00 -20.93 -23.52
CA ASP A 132 33.81 -21.95 -22.86
C ASP A 132 35.05 -21.34 -22.17
N ASN A 133 34.82 -20.48 -21.17
CA ASN A 133 35.85 -20.02 -20.27
C ASN A 133 35.92 -20.93 -19.03
N SER A 134 36.06 -22.23 -19.25
CA SER A 134 36.27 -23.20 -18.17
C SER A 134 37.71 -23.19 -17.71
N THR A 135 37.96 -22.83 -16.47
CA THR A 135 39.25 -22.99 -15.82
C THR A 135 39.19 -24.25 -14.98
N GLU A 136 40.05 -25.24 -15.29
CA GLU A 136 40.20 -26.44 -14.49
C GLU A 136 40.97 -26.11 -13.21
N LEU A 137 40.35 -26.25 -12.05
CA LEU A 137 40.96 -26.04 -10.74
C LEU A 137 40.92 -27.34 -9.93
N ARG A 138 42.03 -27.65 -9.24
CA ARG A 138 42.12 -28.81 -8.35
C ARG A 138 41.76 -28.38 -6.93
N TRP A 139 40.66 -28.90 -6.40
CA TRP A 139 40.23 -28.58 -5.03
C TRP A 139 41.23 -29.05 -3.97
N ASP A 140 41.98 -30.11 -4.27
CA ASP A 140 42.98 -30.66 -3.38
C ASP A 140 44.29 -29.85 -3.36
N ASP A 141 44.49 -28.97 -4.35
CA ASP A 141 45.62 -28.07 -4.41
C ASP A 141 45.30 -26.73 -3.74
N PRO A 142 46.06 -26.30 -2.71
CA PRO A 142 45.83 -25.05 -2.00
C PRO A 142 45.87 -23.80 -2.89
N ALA A 143 46.69 -23.77 -3.92
CA ALA A 143 46.79 -22.64 -4.85
C ALA A 143 45.52 -22.55 -5.72
N SER A 144 45.08 -23.66 -6.29
CA SER A 144 43.84 -23.76 -7.07
C SER A 144 42.61 -23.45 -6.21
N ARG A 145 42.59 -23.88 -4.94
CA ARG A 145 41.53 -23.56 -3.98
C ARG A 145 41.43 -22.05 -3.69
N THR A 146 42.57 -21.41 -3.52
CA THR A 146 42.65 -19.96 -3.33
C THR A 146 42.16 -19.20 -4.57
N GLU A 147 42.54 -19.68 -5.76
CA GLU A 147 42.07 -19.08 -7.02
C GLU A 147 40.57 -19.27 -7.22
N ALA A 148 40.02 -20.45 -6.94
CA ALA A 148 38.58 -20.71 -6.95
C ALA A 148 37.84 -19.77 -5.97
N ALA A 149 38.35 -19.62 -4.74
CA ALA A 149 37.81 -18.69 -3.77
C ALA A 149 37.82 -17.23 -4.26
N ASN A 150 38.90 -16.80 -4.89
CA ASN A 150 39.01 -15.46 -5.47
C ASN A 150 38.05 -15.25 -6.65
N MET A 151 37.83 -16.26 -7.48
CA MET A 151 36.85 -16.19 -8.57
C MET A 151 35.43 -16.11 -8.04
N ILE A 152 35.07 -16.94 -7.04
CA ILE A 152 33.78 -16.91 -6.37
C ILE A 152 33.56 -15.54 -5.70
N ASN A 153 34.55 -15.04 -4.98
CA ASN A 153 34.49 -13.74 -4.32
C ASN A 153 34.36 -12.57 -5.31
N ARG A 154 35.04 -12.65 -6.47
CA ARG A 154 34.84 -11.66 -7.54
C ARG A 154 33.45 -11.72 -8.13
N ALA A 155 32.90 -12.91 -8.33
CA ALA A 155 31.54 -13.09 -8.85
C ALA A 155 30.47 -12.63 -7.87
N LEU A 156 30.58 -12.94 -6.57
CA LEU A 156 29.59 -12.67 -5.54
C LEU A 156 29.86 -11.38 -4.74
N GLY A 157 31.11 -10.90 -4.72
CA GLY A 157 31.52 -9.73 -3.94
C GLY A 157 30.74 -8.43 -4.24
N PRO A 158 30.40 -8.12 -5.49
CA PRO A 158 29.57 -6.97 -5.80
C PRO A 158 28.15 -7.05 -5.22
N ILE A 159 27.54 -8.24 -5.22
CA ILE A 159 26.20 -8.49 -4.65
C ILE A 159 26.20 -8.19 -3.15
N ALA A 160 27.24 -8.66 -2.47
CA ALA A 160 27.39 -8.52 -1.03
C ALA A 160 27.55 -7.08 -0.54
N LYS A 161 28.04 -6.19 -1.40
CA LYS A 161 28.31 -4.78 -1.07
C LYS A 161 27.13 -3.86 -1.35
N THR A 162 26.07 -4.34 -1.93
CA THR A 162 24.89 -3.51 -2.26
C THR A 162 24.00 -3.35 -1.02
N PRO A 163 23.78 -2.13 -0.49
CA PRO A 163 22.84 -1.93 0.61
C PRO A 163 21.45 -2.38 0.17
N GLN A 164 20.72 -3.08 1.05
CA GLN A 164 19.34 -3.46 0.77
C GLN A 164 18.47 -2.19 0.68
N SER A 165 17.73 -2.03 -0.43
CA SER A 165 16.69 -1.02 -0.50
C SER A 165 15.49 -1.48 0.34
N PRO A 166 14.81 -0.59 1.07
CA PRO A 166 13.58 -0.90 1.77
C PRO A 166 12.49 -1.48 0.85
N THR A 167 12.54 -1.16 -0.43
CA THR A 167 11.59 -1.65 -1.45
C THR A 167 12.00 -2.98 -2.08
N GLY A 168 13.21 -3.48 -1.83
CA GLY A 168 13.71 -4.77 -2.33
C GLY A 168 13.95 -4.87 -3.83
N ILE A 169 13.42 -3.93 -4.63
CA ILE A 169 13.50 -3.95 -6.10
C ILE A 169 14.61 -3.04 -6.63
N GLY A 170 14.80 -1.87 -6.02
CA GLY A 170 15.72 -0.84 -6.50
C GLY A 170 17.21 -1.20 -6.48
N LEU A 171 17.58 -2.37 -5.94
CA LEU A 171 18.96 -2.78 -5.80
C LEU A 171 19.41 -3.84 -6.78
N MET A 172 18.48 -4.49 -7.48
CA MET A 172 18.78 -5.61 -8.34
C MET A 172 19.70 -5.27 -9.51
N LEU A 173 19.74 -4.00 -9.88
CA LEU A 173 20.25 -3.59 -11.17
C LEU A 173 21.32 -2.51 -11.06
N ARG A 174 21.88 -2.32 -9.87
CA ARG A 174 23.01 -1.43 -9.67
C ARG A 174 24.22 -1.95 -10.42
N GLU A 175 24.59 -1.22 -11.45
CA GLU A 175 25.78 -1.31 -12.25
C GLU A 175 25.77 -2.38 -13.35
N PRO A 176 26.43 -2.13 -14.47
CA PRO A 176 26.80 -3.17 -15.40
C PRO A 176 27.85 -4.06 -14.71
N TYR A 177 27.39 -5.06 -13.97
CA TYR A 177 28.29 -6.09 -13.49
C TYR A 177 28.77 -6.87 -14.71
N GLU A 178 29.92 -6.54 -15.20
CA GLU A 178 30.71 -7.42 -16.08
C GLU A 178 31.24 -8.58 -15.26
N VAL A 179 30.37 -9.43 -14.76
CA VAL A 179 30.78 -10.73 -14.27
C VAL A 179 30.55 -11.70 -15.40
N GLN A 180 31.61 -12.04 -16.09
CA GLN A 180 31.57 -13.16 -17.02
C GLN A 180 31.21 -14.42 -16.22
N PRO A 181 30.28 -15.26 -16.71
CA PRO A 181 29.94 -16.51 -16.05
C PRO A 181 31.20 -17.37 -16.04
N ALA A 182 31.78 -17.59 -14.87
CA ALA A 182 32.89 -18.49 -14.71
C ALA A 182 32.31 -19.89 -14.46
N ARG A 183 32.53 -20.81 -15.38
CA ARG A 183 32.43 -22.24 -15.12
C ARG A 183 33.72 -22.69 -14.51
N ILE A 184 33.69 -23.15 -13.27
CA ILE A 184 34.85 -23.70 -12.58
C ILE A 184 34.70 -25.20 -12.59
N PHE A 185 35.68 -25.93 -13.18
CA PHE A 185 35.78 -27.36 -13.03
C PHE A 185 36.64 -27.65 -11.79
N LEU A 186 36.02 -28.27 -10.77
CA LEU A 186 36.73 -28.70 -9.59
C LEU A 186 36.98 -30.22 -9.70
N ARG A 187 38.25 -30.65 -9.75
CA ARG A 187 38.56 -32.05 -9.50
C ARG A 187 38.72 -32.28 -8.01
N CYS A 188 37.86 -33.07 -7.44
CA CYS A 188 37.92 -33.47 -6.05
C CYS A 188 37.40 -34.91 -5.90
N GLN A 189 37.95 -35.66 -4.93
CA GLN A 189 37.49 -37.03 -4.66
C GLN A 189 36.10 -37.07 -4.08
N THR A 190 35.68 -36.01 -3.41
CA THR A 190 34.36 -35.85 -2.83
C THR A 190 33.87 -34.42 -3.04
N ALA A 191 32.57 -34.23 -3.26
CA ALA A 191 31.99 -32.90 -3.34
C ALA A 191 32.29 -32.09 -2.06
N PRO A 192 32.72 -30.81 -2.17
CA PRO A 192 32.94 -29.96 -1.01
C PRO A 192 31.69 -29.86 -0.17
N SER A 193 31.82 -29.98 1.14
CA SER A 193 30.68 -29.81 2.04
C SER A 193 30.22 -28.34 2.09
N PRO A 194 28.94 -28.07 2.42
CA PRO A 194 28.46 -26.70 2.62
C PRO A 194 29.30 -25.88 3.61
N LYS A 195 29.91 -26.53 4.62
CA LYS A 195 30.80 -25.89 5.60
C LYS A 195 32.14 -25.46 4.98
N GLU A 196 32.67 -26.26 4.10
CA GLU A 196 33.94 -25.93 3.39
C GLU A 196 33.69 -24.75 2.43
N LEU A 197 32.53 -24.71 1.78
CA LEU A 197 32.14 -23.59 0.92
C LEU A 197 31.87 -22.30 1.71
N GLN A 198 31.27 -22.39 2.92
CA GLN A 198 31.08 -21.24 3.79
C GLN A 198 32.37 -20.49 4.10
N GLY A 199 33.51 -21.18 4.24
CA GLY A 199 34.81 -20.57 4.47
C GLY A 199 35.33 -19.72 3.29
N PHE A 200 34.73 -19.82 2.11
CA PHE A 200 35.11 -19.08 0.91
C PHE A 200 34.14 -17.98 0.50
N LEU A 201 32.93 -17.97 1.07
CA LEU A 201 31.95 -16.92 0.76
C LEU A 201 32.15 -15.73 1.72
N PRO A 202 32.05 -14.49 1.24
CA PRO A 202 32.06 -13.32 2.11
C PRO A 202 30.91 -13.39 3.14
N ASP A 203 31.19 -13.01 4.40
CA ASP A 203 30.19 -13.01 5.49
C ASP A 203 28.90 -12.27 5.11
N SER A 204 29.02 -11.20 4.34
CA SER A 204 27.89 -10.43 3.84
C SER A 204 27.00 -11.21 2.86
N VAL A 205 27.54 -12.15 2.08
CA VAL A 205 26.78 -13.05 1.21
C VAL A 205 26.07 -14.11 2.05
N ILE A 206 26.76 -14.63 3.08
CA ILE A 206 26.21 -15.62 3.99
C ILE A 206 25.05 -15.01 4.80
N GLN A 207 25.19 -13.78 5.31
CA GLN A 207 24.16 -13.09 6.07
C GLN A 207 22.95 -12.67 5.23
N ALA A 208 23.18 -12.21 3.99
CA ALA A 208 22.10 -11.84 3.07
C ALA A 208 21.29 -13.07 2.58
N ASN A 209 21.89 -14.25 2.65
CA ASN A 209 21.37 -15.48 2.07
C ASN A 209 21.41 -16.65 3.08
N ALA A 210 21.01 -16.42 4.33
CA ALA A 210 20.99 -17.47 5.36
C ALA A 210 20.31 -18.75 4.84
N GLY A 211 21.11 -19.79 4.57
CA GLY A 211 20.67 -21.08 4.01
C GLY A 211 20.97 -21.32 2.52
N LEU A 212 21.79 -20.48 1.85
CA LEU A 212 21.95 -20.46 0.40
C LEU A 212 23.25 -20.97 -0.23
N PRO A 213 24.28 -21.57 0.43
CA PRO A 213 25.43 -22.11 -0.30
C PRO A 213 25.00 -23.10 -1.40
N GLU A 214 23.97 -23.91 -1.14
CA GLU A 214 23.43 -24.92 -2.06
C GLU A 214 22.64 -24.33 -3.23
N ARG A 215 22.11 -23.10 -3.09
CA ARG A 215 21.35 -22.42 -4.17
C ARG A 215 22.22 -21.55 -5.05
N VAL A 216 23.33 -21.08 -4.52
CA VAL A 216 24.25 -20.17 -5.24
C VAL A 216 25.25 -20.93 -6.10
N LEU A 217 25.69 -22.09 -5.62
CA LEU A 217 26.68 -22.94 -6.32
C LEU A 217 26.05 -24.31 -6.57
N LYS A 218 25.91 -24.69 -7.83
CA LYS A 218 25.49 -26.06 -8.21
C LYS A 218 26.73 -26.89 -8.53
N PHE A 219 26.84 -28.02 -7.84
CA PHE A 219 27.86 -29.04 -8.10
C PHE A 219 27.23 -30.17 -8.88
N GLU A 220 27.68 -30.37 -10.10
CA GLU A 220 27.26 -31.50 -10.93
C GLU A 220 28.44 -32.45 -11.08
N SER A 221 28.28 -33.73 -10.73
CA SER A 221 29.32 -34.76 -10.93
C SER A 221 29.39 -35.15 -12.39
N ASP A 222 30.60 -35.12 -12.98
CA ASP A 222 30.87 -35.63 -14.34
C ASP A 222 31.11 -37.13 -14.37
N GLY A 223 31.02 -37.85 -13.22
CA GLY A 223 31.12 -39.31 -13.14
C GLY A 223 32.54 -39.87 -13.15
N ASP A 224 33.56 -39.05 -13.38
CA ASP A 224 34.98 -39.40 -13.43
C ASP A 224 35.77 -38.95 -12.17
N GLY A 225 35.05 -38.51 -11.14
CA GLY A 225 35.61 -37.91 -9.93
C GLY A 225 35.82 -36.41 -10.04
N SER A 226 35.36 -35.78 -11.13
CA SER A 226 35.31 -34.35 -11.26
C SER A 226 33.91 -33.79 -11.00
N TYR A 227 33.86 -32.55 -10.51
CA TYR A 227 32.61 -31.80 -10.27
C TYR A 227 32.66 -30.52 -11.07
N ARG A 228 31.58 -30.28 -11.79
CA ARG A 228 31.35 -29.00 -12.44
C ARG A 228 30.65 -28.09 -11.46
N VAL A 229 31.25 -26.94 -11.16
CA VAL A 229 30.61 -25.88 -10.36
C VAL A 229 30.06 -24.84 -11.32
N THR A 230 28.75 -24.75 -11.35
CA THR A 230 28.06 -23.69 -12.09
C THR A 230 27.76 -22.56 -11.13
N MET A 231 28.37 -21.39 -11.37
CA MET A 231 27.93 -20.15 -10.73
C MET A 231 26.84 -19.53 -11.59
N PRO A 232 25.72 -19.14 -11.00
CA PRO A 232 24.68 -18.45 -11.75
C PRO A 232 25.26 -17.14 -12.30
N ARG A 233 25.03 -16.90 -13.57
CA ARG A 233 25.29 -15.59 -14.15
C ARG A 233 24.39 -14.57 -13.49
N LEU A 234 24.95 -13.47 -13.01
CA LEU A 234 24.18 -12.36 -12.50
C LEU A 234 23.28 -11.80 -13.62
N ALA A 235 21.98 -11.67 -13.36
CA ALA A 235 21.08 -11.04 -14.31
C ALA A 235 21.50 -9.59 -14.55
N ARG A 236 21.56 -9.23 -15.81
CA ARG A 236 21.77 -7.84 -16.24
C ARG A 236 20.42 -7.19 -16.53
N ALA A 237 20.41 -5.88 -16.54
CA ALA A 237 19.25 -5.12 -16.99
C ALA A 237 18.75 -5.60 -18.36
N ALA A 238 19.67 -5.86 -19.30
CA ALA A 238 19.35 -6.37 -20.63
C ALA A 238 18.65 -7.75 -20.60
N ASP A 239 19.01 -8.64 -19.68
CA ASP A 239 18.38 -9.96 -19.57
C ASP A 239 16.93 -9.85 -19.10
N TYR A 240 16.69 -8.97 -18.13
CA TYR A 240 15.32 -8.68 -17.67
C TYR A 240 14.46 -8.06 -18.76
N LEU A 241 15.00 -7.10 -19.52
CA LEU A 241 14.30 -6.49 -20.64
C LEU A 241 14.02 -7.51 -21.76
N ALA A 242 14.99 -8.37 -22.09
CA ALA A 242 14.78 -9.44 -23.07
C ALA A 242 13.69 -10.41 -22.65
N TRP A 243 13.64 -10.80 -21.37
CA TRP A 243 12.56 -11.63 -20.83
C TRP A 243 11.22 -10.91 -20.88
N SER A 244 11.15 -9.68 -20.36
CA SER A 244 9.90 -8.93 -20.27
C SER A 244 9.38 -8.44 -21.62
N ALA A 245 10.20 -8.43 -22.67
CA ALA A 245 9.78 -8.13 -24.05
C ALA A 245 8.69 -9.10 -24.55
N GLY A 246 8.64 -10.34 -24.05
CA GLY A 246 7.55 -11.26 -24.31
C GLY A 246 6.18 -10.79 -23.83
N LEU A 247 6.13 -9.78 -22.96
CA LEU A 247 4.91 -9.19 -22.39
C LEU A 247 4.45 -7.90 -23.11
N GLU A 248 5.19 -7.42 -24.10
CA GLU A 248 4.85 -6.20 -24.86
C GLU A 248 3.43 -6.22 -25.45
N PRO A 249 2.94 -7.32 -26.04
CA PRO A 249 1.56 -7.37 -26.54
C PRO A 249 0.51 -7.13 -25.45
N GLN A 250 0.77 -7.59 -24.21
CA GLN A 250 -0.12 -7.44 -23.08
C GLN A 250 -0.07 -6.02 -22.53
N PHE A 251 1.11 -5.42 -22.42
CA PHE A 251 1.25 -4.01 -22.05
C PHE A 251 0.55 -3.11 -23.05
N ALA A 252 0.72 -3.37 -24.36
CA ALA A 252 0.01 -2.65 -25.41
C ALA A 252 -1.51 -2.82 -25.32
N LEU A 253 -2.01 -4.01 -24.93
CA LEU A 253 -3.42 -4.24 -24.70
C LEU A 253 -3.93 -3.43 -23.51
N ILE A 254 -3.19 -3.43 -22.39
CA ILE A 254 -3.52 -2.62 -21.19
C ILE A 254 -3.54 -1.15 -21.57
N CYS A 255 -2.53 -0.63 -22.28
CA CYS A 255 -2.49 0.75 -22.74
C CYS A 255 -3.73 1.12 -23.58
N ARG A 256 -4.14 0.25 -24.52
CA ARG A 256 -5.35 0.49 -25.32
C ARG A 256 -6.61 0.47 -24.46
N ALA A 257 -6.73 -0.47 -23.52
CA ALA A 257 -7.86 -0.54 -22.60
C ALA A 257 -7.98 0.73 -21.74
N LEU A 258 -6.85 1.26 -21.27
CA LEU A 258 -6.79 2.49 -20.46
C LEU A 258 -7.22 3.77 -21.22
N GLN A 259 -7.37 3.74 -22.55
CA GLN A 259 -7.94 4.87 -23.29
C GLN A 259 -9.45 5.00 -23.09
N ARG A 260 -10.12 3.95 -22.61
CA ARG A 260 -11.57 3.97 -22.33
C ARG A 260 -11.86 4.84 -21.10
N PRO A 261 -12.95 5.63 -21.11
CA PRO A 261 -13.19 6.65 -20.07
C PRO A 261 -13.61 6.08 -18.71
N TYR A 262 -14.18 4.86 -18.68
CA TYR A 262 -14.77 4.30 -17.47
C TYR A 262 -14.06 3.03 -17.00
N SER A 263 -14.08 2.82 -15.67
CA SER A 263 -13.50 1.66 -14.99
C SER A 263 -14.54 1.04 -14.06
N GLN A 264 -15.38 0.15 -14.61
CA GLN A 264 -16.41 -0.54 -13.86
C GLN A 264 -16.24 -2.05 -14.02
N LEU A 265 -15.91 -2.74 -12.92
CA LEU A 265 -15.84 -4.20 -12.91
C LEU A 265 -17.22 -4.82 -13.10
N PRO A 266 -17.32 -5.96 -13.79
CA PRO A 266 -18.59 -6.71 -13.85
C PRO A 266 -18.96 -7.23 -12.46
N GLY A 267 -20.26 -7.24 -12.15
CA GLY A 267 -20.77 -7.78 -10.89
C GLY A 267 -21.93 -6.98 -10.30
N LEU A 268 -22.31 -7.33 -9.06
CA LEU A 268 -23.48 -6.77 -8.39
C LEU A 268 -23.09 -5.66 -7.42
N TYR A 269 -23.60 -4.46 -7.65
CA TYR A 269 -23.39 -3.27 -6.82
C TYR A 269 -24.52 -2.99 -5.82
N THR A 270 -25.58 -3.79 -5.84
CA THR A 270 -26.74 -3.59 -4.96
C THR A 270 -26.48 -3.90 -3.49
N ASN A 271 -25.47 -4.73 -3.21
CA ASN A 271 -25.04 -5.06 -1.86
C ASN A 271 -23.59 -4.57 -1.64
N PRO A 272 -23.34 -3.67 -0.67
CA PRO A 272 -22.01 -3.12 -0.41
C PRO A 272 -20.98 -4.18 -0.05
N ASN A 273 -21.39 -5.33 0.52
CA ASN A 273 -20.47 -6.40 0.92
C ASN A 273 -19.99 -7.26 -0.26
N THR A 274 -20.59 -7.11 -1.43
CA THR A 274 -20.27 -7.87 -2.64
C THR A 274 -19.88 -6.97 -3.81
N VAL A 275 -19.49 -5.72 -3.53
CA VAL A 275 -19.00 -4.80 -4.56
C VAL A 275 -17.76 -5.41 -5.21
N PRO A 276 -17.74 -5.51 -6.55
CA PRO A 276 -16.58 -6.02 -7.26
C PRO A 276 -15.33 -5.20 -6.99
N GLY A 277 -14.20 -5.86 -6.80
CA GLY A 277 -12.92 -5.23 -6.53
C GLY A 277 -11.80 -5.74 -7.45
N VAL A 278 -10.78 -4.92 -7.65
CA VAL A 278 -9.57 -5.33 -8.37
C VAL A 278 -8.73 -6.29 -7.55
N ASN A 279 -8.10 -7.24 -8.22
CA ASN A 279 -7.18 -8.18 -7.58
C ASN A 279 -5.86 -7.48 -7.22
N PHE A 280 -5.64 -7.31 -5.92
CA PHE A 280 -4.45 -6.64 -5.39
C PHE A 280 -3.14 -7.30 -5.82
N LEU A 281 -3.06 -8.64 -5.79
CA LEU A 281 -1.84 -9.36 -6.14
C LEU A 281 -1.46 -9.10 -7.60
N SER A 282 -2.44 -9.15 -8.50
CA SER A 282 -2.23 -8.87 -9.92
C SER A 282 -1.80 -7.43 -10.18
N VAL A 283 -2.43 -6.46 -9.52
CA VAL A 283 -2.08 -5.03 -9.64
C VAL A 283 -0.68 -4.77 -9.12
N ARG A 284 -0.35 -5.27 -7.94
CA ARG A 284 0.97 -5.13 -7.32
C ARG A 284 2.05 -5.74 -8.20
N ASN A 285 1.82 -6.94 -8.72
CA ASN A 285 2.77 -7.63 -9.58
C ASN A 285 3.02 -6.85 -10.88
N LEU A 286 1.96 -6.35 -11.55
CA LEU A 286 2.12 -5.48 -12.71
C LEU A 286 2.97 -4.24 -12.38
N ALA A 287 2.66 -3.56 -11.28
CA ALA A 287 3.40 -2.36 -10.87
C ALA A 287 4.89 -2.67 -10.57
N GLN A 288 5.17 -3.77 -9.90
CA GLN A 288 6.53 -4.21 -9.63
C GLN A 288 7.30 -4.54 -10.93
N MET A 289 6.65 -5.20 -11.88
CA MET A 289 7.25 -5.50 -13.18
C MET A 289 7.57 -4.23 -13.97
N LEU A 290 6.63 -3.29 -14.05
CA LEU A 290 6.84 -2.01 -14.73
C LEU A 290 7.95 -1.20 -14.06
N GLY A 291 8.00 -1.18 -12.72
CA GLY A 291 9.08 -0.52 -11.97
C GLY A 291 10.45 -1.14 -12.26
N ALA A 292 10.55 -2.46 -12.25
CA ALA A 292 11.80 -3.16 -12.59
C ALA A 292 12.24 -2.91 -14.05
N ARG A 293 11.28 -2.90 -14.99
CA ARG A 293 11.55 -2.54 -16.39
C ARG A 293 12.07 -1.12 -16.51
N ALA A 294 11.38 -0.15 -15.90
CA ALA A 294 11.79 1.24 -15.91
C ALA A 294 13.23 1.41 -15.39
N GLN A 295 13.57 0.74 -14.29
CA GLN A 295 14.93 0.76 -13.76
C GLN A 295 15.95 0.13 -14.74
N CYS A 296 15.60 -1.01 -15.36
CA CYS A 296 16.46 -1.64 -16.38
C CYS A 296 16.68 -0.70 -17.58
N HIS A 297 15.63 -0.03 -18.05
CA HIS A 297 15.73 0.94 -19.14
C HIS A 297 16.62 2.13 -18.75
N LEU A 298 16.49 2.65 -17.51
CA LEU A 298 17.38 3.71 -17.02
C LEU A 298 18.86 3.30 -17.02
N LEU A 299 19.17 2.08 -16.57
CA LEU A 299 20.51 1.53 -16.56
C LEU A 299 21.09 1.33 -17.97
N GLN A 300 20.22 1.09 -18.95
CA GLN A 300 20.59 0.99 -20.38
C GLN A 300 20.60 2.34 -21.12
N GLY A 301 20.28 3.44 -20.42
CA GLY A 301 20.17 4.77 -21.04
C GLY A 301 18.95 4.96 -21.93
N GLN A 302 17.94 4.09 -21.82
CA GLN A 302 16.71 4.09 -22.60
C GLN A 302 15.62 4.88 -21.83
N LEU A 303 15.73 6.21 -21.86
CA LEU A 303 14.94 7.09 -20.97
C LEU A 303 13.47 7.16 -21.37
N GLU A 304 13.18 7.13 -22.68
CA GLU A 304 11.79 7.18 -23.17
C GLU A 304 11.04 5.89 -22.83
N GLU A 305 11.68 4.75 -22.92
CA GLU A 305 11.13 3.46 -22.55
C GLU A 305 10.88 3.41 -21.03
N ALA A 306 11.83 3.90 -20.23
CA ALA A 306 11.65 4.01 -18.78
C ALA A 306 10.45 4.91 -18.42
N LEU A 307 10.33 6.06 -19.06
CA LEU A 307 9.18 6.96 -18.90
C LEU A 307 7.89 6.29 -19.36
N GLY A 308 7.93 5.51 -20.44
CA GLY A 308 6.78 4.75 -20.95
C GLY A 308 6.23 3.76 -19.93
N ASP A 309 7.10 2.97 -19.28
CA ASP A 309 6.71 2.03 -18.22
C ASP A 309 6.13 2.76 -17.00
N LEU A 310 6.72 3.87 -16.56
CA LEU A 310 6.20 4.68 -15.47
C LEU A 310 4.87 5.34 -15.83
N THR A 311 4.71 5.79 -17.08
CA THR A 311 3.44 6.36 -17.56
C THR A 311 2.33 5.32 -17.55
N LEU A 312 2.63 4.08 -17.97
CA LEU A 312 1.67 2.98 -17.90
C LEU A 312 1.25 2.69 -16.46
N MET A 313 2.21 2.66 -15.52
CA MET A 313 1.93 2.49 -14.09
C MET A 313 1.07 3.63 -13.55
N HIS A 314 1.40 4.88 -13.87
CA HIS A 314 0.63 6.06 -13.50
C HIS A 314 -0.81 6.01 -14.02
N ASP A 315 -0.99 5.73 -15.31
CA ASP A 315 -2.29 5.69 -15.95
C ASP A 315 -3.15 4.53 -15.43
N PHE A 316 -2.55 3.38 -15.15
CA PHE A 316 -3.25 2.27 -14.52
C PHE A 316 -3.80 2.66 -13.14
N CYS A 317 -2.97 3.28 -12.30
CA CYS A 317 -3.43 3.79 -10.99
C CYS A 317 -4.56 4.79 -11.14
N ARG A 318 -4.40 5.78 -12.01
CA ARG A 318 -5.37 6.86 -12.22
C ARG A 318 -6.70 6.36 -12.78
N ARG A 319 -6.66 5.46 -13.79
CA ARG A 319 -7.85 4.98 -14.50
C ARG A 319 -8.52 3.81 -13.80
N VAL A 320 -7.74 2.84 -13.30
CA VAL A 320 -8.28 1.61 -12.74
C VAL A 320 -8.52 1.74 -11.23
N LEU A 321 -7.52 2.17 -10.46
CA LEU A 321 -7.63 2.18 -9.00
C LEU A 321 -8.39 3.42 -8.48
N ALA A 322 -7.97 4.60 -8.88
CA ALA A 322 -8.65 5.84 -8.48
C ALA A 322 -9.98 6.06 -9.22
N GLY A 323 -10.15 5.47 -10.40
CA GLY A 323 -11.38 5.50 -11.20
C GLY A 323 -12.47 4.54 -10.73
N GLN A 324 -12.17 3.59 -9.84
CA GLN A 324 -13.15 2.62 -9.34
C GLN A 324 -14.27 3.30 -8.57
N ARG A 325 -15.51 2.95 -8.90
CA ARG A 325 -16.71 3.43 -8.20
C ARG A 325 -17.61 2.25 -7.83
N PRO A 326 -18.15 2.20 -6.62
CA PRO A 326 -17.81 3.06 -5.47
C PRO A 326 -16.38 2.77 -4.95
N PRO A 327 -15.66 3.77 -4.41
CA PRO A 327 -14.33 3.55 -3.86
C PRO A 327 -14.43 2.74 -2.57
N THR A 328 -13.45 1.87 -2.34
CA THR A 328 -13.31 1.12 -1.09
C THR A 328 -12.03 1.50 -0.39
N VAL A 329 -11.96 1.35 0.94
CA VAL A 329 -10.72 1.58 1.69
C VAL A 329 -9.61 0.67 1.17
N PHE A 330 -9.97 -0.55 0.78
CA PHE A 330 -9.01 -1.50 0.20
C PHE A 330 -8.43 -1.00 -1.12
N SER A 331 -9.27 -0.53 -2.07
CA SER A 331 -8.78 0.02 -3.35
C SER A 331 -7.92 1.27 -3.17
N ALA A 332 -8.26 2.12 -2.20
CA ALA A 332 -7.46 3.29 -1.85
C ALA A 332 -6.07 2.90 -1.31
N MET A 333 -5.99 1.89 -0.42
CA MET A 333 -4.71 1.38 0.10
C MET A 333 -3.85 0.74 -1.00
N VAL A 334 -4.45 0.02 -1.94
CA VAL A 334 -3.73 -0.52 -3.11
C VAL A 334 -3.15 0.60 -3.96
N ASN A 335 -3.95 1.63 -4.23
CA ASN A 335 -3.49 2.80 -4.97
C ASN A 335 -2.30 3.48 -4.28
N GLN A 336 -2.34 3.66 -2.95
CA GLN A 336 -1.21 4.19 -2.18
C GLN A 336 0.06 3.36 -2.38
N ALA A 337 -0.04 2.04 -2.22
CA ALA A 337 1.12 1.14 -2.33
C ALA A 337 1.78 1.22 -3.73
N VAL A 338 0.97 1.31 -4.79
CA VAL A 338 1.50 1.43 -6.16
C VAL A 338 2.09 2.83 -6.42
N ARG A 339 1.49 3.88 -5.83
CA ARG A 339 2.03 5.24 -5.92
C ARG A 339 3.38 5.38 -5.22
N GLY A 340 3.60 4.71 -4.09
CA GLY A 340 4.91 4.63 -3.45
C GLY A 340 5.96 3.95 -4.35
N LEU A 341 5.60 2.83 -5.00
CA LEU A 341 6.48 2.20 -6.00
C LEU A 341 6.82 3.15 -7.16
N TYR A 342 5.83 3.89 -7.65
CA TYR A 342 6.02 4.87 -8.73
C TYR A 342 6.99 5.99 -8.32
N ALA A 343 6.79 6.60 -7.15
CA ALA A 343 7.66 7.64 -6.62
C ALA A 343 9.09 7.12 -6.38
N GLY A 344 9.21 5.91 -5.84
CA GLY A 344 10.51 5.25 -5.61
C GLY A 344 11.31 5.05 -6.91
N GLN A 345 10.65 4.69 -8.02
CA GLN A 345 11.34 4.54 -9.31
C GLN A 345 11.79 5.89 -9.90
N ILE A 346 11.01 6.96 -9.69
CA ILE A 346 11.45 8.31 -10.06
C ILE A 346 12.69 8.69 -9.25
N GLY A 347 12.67 8.44 -7.94
CA GLY A 347 13.80 8.68 -7.04
C GLY A 347 15.05 7.92 -7.46
N GLU A 348 14.92 6.67 -7.87
CA GLU A 348 16.05 5.87 -8.36
C GLU A 348 16.67 6.47 -9.63
N GLY A 349 15.85 6.93 -10.58
CA GLY A 349 16.34 7.60 -11.78
C GLY A 349 17.01 8.96 -11.48
N LEU A 350 16.53 9.68 -10.46
CA LEU A 350 17.18 10.91 -9.97
C LEU A 350 18.52 10.60 -9.30
N ARG A 351 18.58 9.55 -8.47
CA ARG A 351 19.82 9.09 -7.83
C ARG A 351 20.89 8.68 -8.86
N LEU A 352 20.47 8.05 -9.95
CA LEU A 352 21.33 7.69 -11.08
C LEU A 352 21.69 8.90 -11.97
N GLN A 353 21.09 10.07 -11.73
CA GLN A 353 21.18 11.25 -12.58
C GLN A 353 20.86 10.93 -14.06
N ALA A 354 19.98 9.97 -14.27
CA ALA A 354 19.64 9.47 -15.59
C ALA A 354 18.65 10.38 -16.32
N TRP A 355 17.68 10.95 -15.61
CA TRP A 355 16.63 11.76 -16.20
C TRP A 355 17.15 13.03 -16.88
N ARG A 356 16.49 13.45 -17.95
CA ARG A 356 16.75 14.69 -18.68
C ARG A 356 15.51 15.58 -18.62
N GLU A 357 15.68 16.82 -19.06
CA GLU A 357 14.63 17.85 -18.96
C GLU A 357 13.25 17.39 -19.51
N PRO A 358 13.13 16.77 -20.71
CA PRO A 358 11.83 16.35 -21.23
C PRO A 358 11.12 15.34 -20.35
N GLN A 359 11.85 14.31 -19.85
CA GLN A 359 11.28 13.28 -19.01
C GLN A 359 10.91 13.84 -17.63
N LEU A 360 11.72 14.73 -17.05
CA LEU A 360 11.43 15.40 -15.79
C LEU A 360 10.16 16.24 -15.87
N ILE A 361 9.95 16.97 -16.97
CA ILE A 361 8.71 17.72 -17.23
C ILE A 361 7.52 16.76 -17.25
N ALA A 362 7.62 15.66 -18.02
CA ALA A 362 6.55 14.69 -18.13
C ALA A 362 6.21 14.04 -16.78
N LEU A 363 7.22 13.68 -15.99
CA LEU A 363 7.05 13.14 -14.65
C LEU A 363 6.41 14.14 -13.69
N GLN A 364 6.81 15.41 -13.74
CA GLN A 364 6.17 16.47 -12.93
C GLN A 364 4.68 16.64 -13.29
N GLU A 365 4.33 16.65 -14.57
CA GLU A 365 2.93 16.74 -14.99
C GLU A 365 2.11 15.52 -14.52
N GLN A 366 2.68 14.32 -14.52
CA GLN A 366 2.03 13.15 -13.96
C GLN A 366 1.86 13.27 -12.44
N LEU A 367 2.91 13.68 -11.71
CA LEU A 367 2.90 13.83 -10.24
C LEU A 367 1.87 14.88 -9.78
N LYS A 368 1.72 15.99 -10.49
CA LYS A 368 0.70 17.03 -10.21
C LYS A 368 -0.74 16.51 -10.24
N THR A 369 -1.00 15.44 -10.99
CA THR A 369 -2.34 14.84 -11.09
C THR A 369 -2.67 13.84 -9.97
N ILE A 370 -1.71 13.52 -9.11
CA ILE A 370 -1.87 12.48 -8.10
C ILE A 370 -2.47 13.09 -6.83
N ASP A 371 -3.65 12.63 -6.49
CA ASP A 371 -4.32 12.86 -5.21
C ASP A 371 -4.50 11.51 -4.51
N VAL A 372 -3.84 11.33 -3.36
CA VAL A 372 -3.97 10.13 -2.52
C VAL A 372 -4.98 10.37 -1.40
N ILE A 373 -5.12 11.60 -0.94
CA ILE A 373 -5.93 11.98 0.22
C ILE A 373 -7.43 11.93 -0.10
N GLY A 374 -7.83 12.50 -1.24
CA GLY A 374 -9.23 12.58 -1.66
C GLY A 374 -9.92 11.22 -1.74
N PRO A 375 -9.39 10.25 -2.49
CA PRO A 375 -9.92 8.89 -2.58
C PRO A 375 -10.04 8.18 -1.23
N VAL A 376 -9.08 8.38 -0.32
CA VAL A 376 -9.12 7.79 1.03
C VAL A 376 -10.24 8.40 1.86
N LYS A 377 -10.40 9.73 1.85
CA LYS A 377 -11.51 10.42 2.51
C LYS A 377 -12.88 9.94 1.99
N GLU A 378 -13.01 9.80 0.67
CA GLU A 378 -14.23 9.28 0.03
C GLU A 378 -14.49 7.83 0.46
N ALA A 379 -13.47 6.98 0.49
CA ALA A 379 -13.58 5.60 0.93
C ALA A 379 -14.01 5.48 2.41
N PHE A 380 -13.47 6.30 3.31
CA PHE A 380 -13.93 6.36 4.71
C PHE A 380 -15.37 6.86 4.83
N THR A 381 -15.77 7.82 4.01
CA THR A 381 -17.17 8.27 3.94
C THR A 381 -18.08 7.10 3.60
N LEU A 382 -17.70 6.31 2.61
CA LEU A 382 -18.49 5.18 2.16
C LEU A 382 -18.52 4.04 3.19
N GLU A 383 -17.41 3.77 3.85
CA GLU A 383 -17.31 2.78 4.92
C GLU A 383 -18.26 3.12 6.09
N ALA A 384 -18.37 4.41 6.45
CA ALA A 384 -19.33 4.87 7.44
C ALA A 384 -20.79 4.61 7.01
N VAL A 385 -21.11 4.79 5.72
CA VAL A 385 -22.44 4.47 5.16
C VAL A 385 -22.73 2.97 5.20
N ILE A 386 -21.74 2.14 4.86
CA ILE A 386 -21.84 0.67 4.90
C ILE A 386 -22.06 0.20 6.34
N THR A 387 -21.28 0.72 7.28
CA THR A 387 -21.40 0.42 8.71
C THR A 387 -22.79 0.81 9.23
N HIS A 388 -23.28 2.00 8.87
CA HIS A 388 -24.64 2.42 9.22
C HIS A 388 -25.69 1.44 8.70
N ARG A 389 -25.60 1.05 7.42
CA ARG A 389 -26.54 0.08 6.83
C ARG A 389 -26.51 -1.26 7.57
N ALA A 390 -25.32 -1.77 7.90
CA ALA A 390 -25.16 -2.99 8.66
C ALA A 390 -25.82 -2.89 10.04
N LEU A 391 -25.63 -1.79 10.76
CA LEU A 391 -26.22 -1.55 12.08
C LEU A 391 -27.75 -1.42 12.03
N VAL A 392 -28.31 -0.79 10.99
CA VAL A 392 -29.76 -0.65 10.81
C VAL A 392 -30.40 -1.96 10.36
N SER A 393 -29.71 -2.77 9.55
CA SER A 393 -30.26 -4.04 9.03
C SER A 393 -30.22 -5.19 10.06
N VAL A 394 -29.38 -5.09 11.11
CA VAL A 394 -29.43 -6.03 12.23
C VAL A 394 -30.64 -5.65 13.10
N PRO A 395 -31.71 -6.47 13.16
CA PRO A 395 -32.81 -6.19 14.05
C PRO A 395 -32.25 -6.04 15.47
N SER A 396 -32.57 -4.93 16.14
CA SER A 396 -32.24 -4.70 17.56
C SER A 396 -32.61 -5.89 18.45
N ALA A 397 -33.58 -6.69 18.02
CA ALA A 397 -33.96 -7.98 18.61
C ALA A 397 -32.96 -9.14 18.36
N GLY A 398 -32.16 -9.12 17.30
CA GLY A 398 -31.23 -10.22 16.96
C GLY A 398 -29.95 -10.19 17.79
N MET A 399 -29.41 -9.00 18.05
CA MET A 399 -28.18 -8.79 18.80
C MET A 399 -28.41 -8.84 20.32
N VAL A 400 -29.60 -8.51 20.76
CA VAL A 400 -30.01 -8.45 22.16
C VAL A 400 -30.77 -9.74 22.58
N LYS A 401 -31.11 -10.65 21.66
CA LYS A 401 -31.77 -11.92 21.96
C LYS A 401 -31.01 -12.84 22.93
N ARG A 402 -29.76 -12.53 23.23
CA ARG A 402 -28.92 -13.36 24.11
C ARG A 402 -29.09 -13.08 25.62
N THR A 403 -29.74 -12.01 26.01
CA THR A 403 -30.02 -11.70 27.42
C THR A 403 -31.46 -11.28 27.63
N ALA A 404 -32.08 -11.74 28.72
CA ALA A 404 -33.46 -11.35 29.10
C ALA A 404 -33.64 -9.83 29.29
N PHE A 405 -32.54 -9.12 29.58
CA PHE A 405 -32.49 -7.65 29.69
C PHE A 405 -32.75 -6.89 28.38
N ALA A 406 -32.57 -7.53 27.26
CA ALA A 406 -32.77 -6.92 25.95
C ALA A 406 -34.18 -6.45 25.63
N ARG A 407 -35.15 -7.11 26.22
CA ARG A 407 -36.56 -6.74 26.10
C ARG A 407 -36.90 -5.47 26.88
N LEU A 408 -36.02 -5.08 27.81
CA LEU A 408 -36.17 -3.88 28.66
C LEU A 408 -35.34 -2.68 28.13
N TYR A 409 -34.82 -2.75 26.91
CA TYR A 409 -34.01 -1.68 26.32
C TYR A 409 -34.87 -0.69 25.54
N PRO A 410 -34.91 0.61 25.92
CA PRO A 410 -35.64 1.61 25.16
C PRO A 410 -35.15 1.70 23.72
N SER A 411 -36.05 1.66 22.74
CA SER A 411 -35.64 1.75 21.31
C SER A 411 -34.94 3.07 20.99
N GLY A 412 -35.19 4.13 21.76
CA GLY A 412 -34.51 5.41 21.64
C GLY A 412 -32.99 5.35 21.85
N TRP A 413 -32.52 4.46 22.70
CA TRP A 413 -31.09 4.26 22.92
C TRP A 413 -30.39 3.71 21.67
N GLY A 414 -31.07 2.85 20.88
CA GLY A 414 -30.60 2.41 19.57
C GLY A 414 -30.37 3.57 18.60
N TYR A 415 -31.29 4.52 18.55
CA TYR A 415 -31.17 5.74 17.73
C TYR A 415 -30.04 6.66 18.21
N GLN A 416 -29.88 6.81 19.54
CA GLN A 416 -28.75 7.58 20.11
C GLN A 416 -27.41 6.94 19.76
N HIS A 417 -27.31 5.62 19.86
CA HIS A 417 -26.10 4.87 19.49
C HIS A 417 -25.76 5.05 18.00
N LEU A 418 -26.74 4.90 17.10
CA LEU A 418 -26.55 5.13 15.67
C LEU A 418 -26.06 6.55 15.39
N ALA A 419 -26.68 7.56 16.01
CA ALA A 419 -26.25 8.95 15.83
C ALA A 419 -24.86 9.20 16.37
N ALA A 420 -24.52 8.67 17.55
CA ALA A 420 -23.20 8.79 18.15
C ALA A 420 -22.13 8.11 17.29
N ARG A 421 -22.41 6.92 16.77
CA ARG A 421 -21.51 6.20 15.87
C ARG A 421 -21.25 6.95 14.57
N LEU A 422 -22.30 7.45 13.91
CA LEU A 422 -22.15 8.24 12.69
C LEU A 422 -21.39 9.54 12.94
N ASN A 423 -21.68 10.24 14.03
CA ASN A 423 -20.93 11.45 14.39
C ASN A 423 -19.44 11.16 14.60
N LEU A 424 -19.11 10.00 15.17
CA LEU A 424 -17.72 9.55 15.31
C LEU A 424 -17.08 9.28 13.95
N ASP A 425 -17.75 8.48 13.10
CA ASP A 425 -17.19 8.07 11.81
C ASP A 425 -17.04 9.26 10.85
N PHE A 426 -18.05 10.15 10.76
CA PHE A 426 -17.97 11.35 9.93
C PHE A 426 -17.11 12.46 10.56
N GLY A 427 -16.99 12.51 11.89
CA GLY A 427 -16.08 13.41 12.59
C GLY A 427 -14.61 13.17 12.19
N ARG A 428 -14.24 11.92 11.90
CA ARG A 428 -12.92 11.55 11.39
C ARG A 428 -12.57 12.20 10.06
N LEU A 429 -13.57 12.54 9.23
CA LEU A 429 -13.33 13.18 7.94
C LEU A 429 -12.75 14.60 8.06
N SER A 430 -12.90 15.25 9.23
CA SER A 430 -12.29 16.55 9.53
C SER A 430 -10.78 16.50 9.67
N CYS A 431 -10.19 15.29 9.73
CA CYS A 431 -8.74 15.09 9.73
C CYS A 431 -8.11 15.36 8.34
N PHE A 432 -8.92 15.41 7.28
CA PHE A 432 -8.46 15.55 5.91
C PHE A 432 -8.85 16.91 5.31
N ASP A 433 -7.86 17.71 4.95
CA ASP A 433 -8.04 18.88 4.10
C ASP A 433 -7.60 18.54 2.67
N THR A 434 -8.57 18.12 1.87
CA THR A 434 -8.33 17.72 0.48
C THR A 434 -8.00 18.89 -0.45
N ALA A 435 -8.40 20.11 -0.10
CA ALA A 435 -8.12 21.30 -0.89
C ALA A 435 -6.65 21.71 -0.81
N ASN A 436 -6.07 21.60 0.39
CA ASN A 436 -4.67 21.93 0.65
C ASN A 436 -3.76 20.69 0.72
N GLN A 437 -4.30 19.48 0.47
CA GLN A 437 -3.59 18.21 0.54
C GLN A 437 -2.90 17.98 1.89
N VAL A 438 -3.61 18.27 3.01
CA VAL A 438 -3.08 18.19 4.39
C VAL A 438 -3.85 17.14 5.19
N ILE A 439 -3.12 16.40 6.03
CA ILE A 439 -3.66 15.52 7.07
C ILE A 439 -3.23 16.05 8.44
N PHE A 440 -4.22 16.29 9.31
CA PHE A 440 -4.00 16.81 10.66
C PHE A 440 -3.74 15.66 11.64
N ALA A 441 -2.48 15.35 11.92
CA ALA A 441 -2.07 14.22 12.77
C ALA A 441 -2.64 14.32 14.20
N ASP A 442 -2.70 15.53 14.77
CA ASP A 442 -3.30 15.80 16.08
C ASP A 442 -4.80 15.47 16.12
N ARG A 443 -5.55 15.80 15.05
CA ARG A 443 -6.98 15.45 14.92
C ARG A 443 -7.17 13.96 14.75
N VAL A 444 -6.27 13.28 14.02
CA VAL A 444 -6.30 11.82 13.88
C VAL A 444 -6.11 11.14 15.23
N ALA A 445 -5.12 11.58 16.01
CA ALA A 445 -4.88 11.04 17.36
C ALA A 445 -6.10 11.28 18.29
N ALA A 446 -6.68 12.48 18.25
CA ALA A 446 -7.89 12.79 19.01
C ALA A 446 -9.10 11.93 18.59
N ALA A 447 -9.31 11.75 17.29
CA ALA A 447 -10.37 10.90 16.74
C ALA A 447 -10.21 9.42 17.13
N SER A 448 -8.96 8.91 17.11
CA SER A 448 -8.64 7.54 17.54
C SER A 448 -8.90 7.34 19.02
N LYS A 449 -8.53 8.32 19.86
CA LYS A 449 -8.83 8.30 21.30
C LYS A 449 -10.34 8.32 21.58
N HIS A 450 -11.11 9.16 20.88
CA HIS A 450 -12.56 9.21 21.01
C HIS A 450 -13.22 7.89 20.60
N ALA A 451 -12.76 7.27 19.51
CA ALA A 451 -13.25 5.98 19.06
C ALA A 451 -13.00 4.88 20.11
N HIS A 452 -11.80 4.84 20.66
CA HIS A 452 -11.46 3.87 21.70
C HIS A 452 -12.31 4.05 22.97
N ALA A 453 -12.53 5.30 23.40
CA ALA A 453 -13.42 5.60 24.52
C ALA A 453 -14.87 5.20 24.25
N PHE A 454 -15.38 5.41 23.03
CA PHE A 454 -16.70 5.00 22.61
C PHE A 454 -16.88 3.48 22.67
N ASP A 455 -15.90 2.71 22.21
CA ASP A 455 -15.94 1.25 22.22
C ASP A 455 -15.88 0.64 23.62
N GLN A 456 -15.21 1.30 24.56
CA GLN A 456 -15.18 0.91 25.97
C GLN A 456 -16.43 1.37 26.76
N GLY A 457 -17.23 2.26 26.21
CA GLY A 457 -18.43 2.79 26.83
C GLY A 457 -19.63 1.85 26.78
N ALA A 458 -20.72 2.27 27.41
CA ALA A 458 -21.98 1.52 27.48
C ALA A 458 -22.58 1.17 26.08
N TYR A 459 -22.14 1.84 25.04
CA TYR A 459 -22.58 1.66 23.65
C TYR A 459 -21.62 0.81 22.80
N GLY A 460 -20.46 0.42 23.34
CA GLY A 460 -19.36 -0.21 22.57
C GLY A 460 -19.54 -1.67 22.17
N VAL A 461 -20.51 -2.37 22.77
CA VAL A 461 -20.74 -3.82 22.54
C VAL A 461 -21.10 -4.15 21.08
N VAL A 462 -21.50 -3.16 20.29
CA VAL A 462 -21.98 -3.33 18.91
C VAL A 462 -20.92 -2.88 17.90
N GLY A 463 -19.96 -2.06 18.30
CA GLY A 463 -19.04 -1.35 17.41
C GLY A 463 -17.71 -2.04 17.08
N SER A 464 -17.35 -3.11 17.82
CA SER A 464 -16.02 -3.72 17.72
C SER A 464 -15.81 -4.65 16.51
N LEU A 465 -16.78 -4.84 15.64
CA LEU A 465 -16.76 -5.91 14.63
C LEU A 465 -15.90 -5.65 13.39
N ALA A 466 -15.44 -4.44 13.12
CA ALA A 466 -14.47 -4.15 12.05
C ALA A 466 -13.92 -2.73 12.19
N GLN A 467 -13.02 -2.49 13.12
CA GLN A 467 -12.26 -1.24 13.08
C GLN A 467 -10.98 -1.45 12.25
N LEU A 468 -11.01 -0.91 11.02
CA LEU A 468 -9.77 -0.57 10.34
C LEU A 468 -8.95 0.33 11.28
N ASN A 469 -7.66 0.08 11.41
CA ASN A 469 -6.78 0.97 12.16
C ASN A 469 -6.72 2.32 11.44
N PHE A 470 -7.69 3.21 11.79
CA PHE A 470 -7.87 4.50 11.16
C PHE A 470 -6.61 5.34 11.21
N GLU A 471 -5.93 5.35 12.35
CA GLU A 471 -4.70 6.11 12.52
C GLU A 471 -3.59 5.62 11.58
N ARG A 472 -3.38 4.30 11.50
CA ARG A 472 -2.39 3.72 10.58
C ARG A 472 -2.73 3.97 9.12
N ALA A 473 -4.01 3.94 8.76
CA ALA A 473 -4.44 4.27 7.40
C ALA A 473 -4.16 5.74 7.07
N CYS A 474 -4.40 6.66 8.02
CA CYS A 474 -4.05 8.08 7.86
C CYS A 474 -2.52 8.29 7.75
N GLN A 475 -1.73 7.60 8.58
CA GLN A 475 -0.25 7.65 8.49
C GLN A 475 0.25 7.20 7.13
N ASN A 476 -0.21 6.04 6.65
CA ASN A 476 0.17 5.54 5.34
C ASN A 476 -0.26 6.50 4.21
N THR A 477 -1.44 7.11 4.33
CA THR A 477 -1.93 8.09 3.35
C THR A 477 -1.08 9.34 3.33
N ALA A 478 -0.76 9.88 4.52
CA ALA A 478 0.10 11.05 4.64
C ALA A 478 1.49 10.78 4.07
N HIS A 479 2.10 9.65 4.44
CA HIS A 479 3.41 9.26 3.94
C HIS A 479 3.42 9.13 2.41
N SER A 480 2.45 8.40 1.85
CA SER A 480 2.38 8.20 0.40
C SER A 480 2.13 9.52 -0.37
N GLN A 481 1.33 10.44 0.18
CA GLN A 481 1.18 11.77 -0.44
C GLN A 481 2.45 12.60 -0.28
N THR A 482 3.17 12.48 0.83
CA THR A 482 4.47 13.15 1.04
C THR A 482 5.49 12.67 0.01
N GLU A 483 5.63 11.36 -0.21
CA GLU A 483 6.51 10.81 -1.27
C GLU A 483 6.21 11.42 -2.64
N ILE A 484 4.94 11.63 -2.99
CA ILE A 484 4.55 12.26 -4.26
C ILE A 484 4.97 13.73 -4.31
N VAL A 485 4.77 14.49 -3.22
CA VAL A 485 5.14 15.91 -3.14
C VAL A 485 6.67 16.07 -3.18
N GLU A 486 7.38 15.20 -2.49
CA GLU A 486 8.85 15.17 -2.49
C GLU A 486 9.40 14.79 -3.86
N ALA A 487 8.83 13.78 -4.54
CA ALA A 487 9.20 13.41 -5.91
C ALA A 487 9.01 14.57 -6.89
N LEU A 488 7.87 15.29 -6.79
CA LEU A 488 7.58 16.46 -7.59
C LEU A 488 8.65 17.56 -7.39
N THR A 489 8.98 17.84 -6.13
CA THR A 489 9.97 18.84 -5.75
C THR A 489 11.38 18.41 -6.18
N ALA A 490 11.72 17.12 -6.02
CA ALA A 490 13.01 16.57 -6.43
C ALA A 490 13.21 16.63 -7.96
N CYS A 491 12.16 16.39 -8.75
CA CYS A 491 12.20 16.61 -10.20
C CYS A 491 12.48 18.08 -10.55
N ALA A 492 11.86 19.03 -9.85
CA ALA A 492 12.11 20.47 -10.05
C ALA A 492 13.55 20.85 -9.67
N LEU A 493 14.05 20.32 -8.56
CA LEU A 493 15.44 20.51 -8.12
C LEU A 493 16.43 19.98 -9.16
N GLU A 494 16.18 18.80 -9.73
CA GLU A 494 17.03 18.24 -10.78
C GLU A 494 16.97 19.07 -12.08
N ARG A 495 15.80 19.55 -12.47
CA ARG A 495 15.65 20.48 -13.61
C ARG A 495 16.45 21.77 -13.39
N PHE A 496 16.37 22.33 -12.17
CA PHE A 496 17.17 23.52 -11.81
C PHE A 496 18.68 23.21 -11.94
N ARG A 497 19.12 22.07 -11.40
CA ARG A 497 20.52 21.63 -11.50
C ARG A 497 20.98 21.45 -12.96
N LEU A 498 20.15 20.88 -13.81
CA LEU A 498 20.46 20.73 -15.24
C LEU A 498 20.61 22.09 -15.95
N ALA A 499 19.82 23.08 -15.53
CA ALA A 499 19.86 24.42 -16.12
C ALA A 499 21.03 25.28 -15.59
N HIS A 500 21.40 25.14 -14.30
CA HIS A 500 22.34 26.05 -13.63
C HIS A 500 23.66 25.38 -13.21
N GLY A 501 23.76 24.05 -13.31
CA GLY A 501 24.94 23.27 -12.92
C GLY A 501 24.98 22.87 -11.44
N GLU A 502 24.14 23.46 -10.61
CA GLU A 502 24.07 23.18 -9.15
C GLU A 502 22.63 23.28 -8.65
N TYR A 503 22.36 22.69 -7.48
CA TYR A 503 21.06 22.82 -6.82
C TYR A 503 20.87 24.22 -6.20
N PRO A 504 19.64 24.74 -6.08
CA PRO A 504 19.36 26.07 -5.55
C PRO A 504 19.68 26.17 -4.05
N GLU A 505 19.84 27.41 -3.55
CA GLU A 505 20.05 27.66 -2.11
C GLU A 505 18.78 27.38 -1.28
N ASN A 506 17.61 27.61 -1.86
CA ASN A 506 16.29 27.40 -1.25
C ASN A 506 15.26 27.02 -2.30
N LEU A 507 14.08 26.56 -1.85
CA LEU A 507 13.00 26.12 -2.75
C LEU A 507 12.32 27.28 -3.50
N ASP A 508 12.39 28.52 -2.99
CA ASP A 508 11.79 29.67 -3.64
C ASP A 508 12.41 29.96 -5.02
N ALA A 509 13.67 29.59 -5.20
CA ALA A 509 14.37 29.73 -6.48
C ALA A 509 13.80 28.81 -7.59
N LEU A 510 12.97 27.84 -7.25
CA LEU A 510 12.29 26.98 -8.22
C LEU A 510 11.06 27.66 -8.85
N VAL A 511 10.51 28.70 -8.20
CA VAL A 511 9.28 29.39 -8.62
C VAL A 511 9.62 30.64 -9.44
N PRO A 512 8.96 30.91 -10.56
CA PRO A 512 7.87 30.13 -11.18
C PRO A 512 8.35 29.14 -12.25
N GLN A 513 9.65 29.09 -12.54
CA GLN A 513 10.18 28.42 -13.74
C GLN A 513 10.07 26.89 -13.70
N PHE A 514 10.29 26.28 -12.54
CA PHE A 514 10.34 24.81 -12.35
C PHE A 514 9.17 24.27 -11.53
N LEU A 515 8.54 25.13 -10.73
CA LEU A 515 7.32 24.87 -9.95
C LEU A 515 6.39 26.09 -10.04
N ASP A 516 5.08 25.84 -10.02
CA ASP A 516 4.09 26.93 -9.96
C ASP A 516 4.11 27.61 -8.58
N THR A 517 4.25 26.83 -7.53
CA THR A 517 4.40 27.26 -6.12
C THR A 517 5.27 26.26 -5.40
N VAL A 518 5.91 26.68 -4.29
CA VAL A 518 6.62 25.74 -3.40
C VAL A 518 5.58 24.82 -2.75
N PRO A 519 5.71 23.48 -2.90
CA PRO A 519 4.74 22.56 -2.33
C PRO A 519 4.79 22.58 -0.79
N ASN A 520 3.61 22.41 -0.19
CA ASN A 520 3.48 22.29 1.25
C ASN A 520 3.69 20.85 1.72
N ASP A 521 4.18 20.71 2.92
CA ASP A 521 4.22 19.47 3.67
C ASP A 521 2.79 18.99 3.94
N VAL A 522 2.54 17.71 3.71
CA VAL A 522 1.26 17.04 3.97
C VAL A 522 0.92 17.06 5.46
N ILE A 523 1.93 17.11 6.32
CA ILE A 523 1.78 17.28 7.76
C ILE A 523 1.97 18.75 8.11
N GLY A 524 0.91 19.37 8.62
CA GLY A 524 0.94 20.75 9.08
C GLY A 524 0.82 21.83 8.02
N GLY A 525 0.90 21.54 6.73
CA GLY A 525 0.64 22.49 5.63
C GLY A 525 1.66 23.62 5.51
N ARG A 526 2.86 23.47 6.04
CA ARG A 526 3.99 24.41 5.84
C ARG A 526 4.83 23.94 4.64
N PRO A 527 5.70 24.80 4.05
CA PRO A 527 6.61 24.33 3.02
C PRO A 527 7.48 23.17 3.48
N LEU A 528 7.83 22.25 2.55
CA LEU A 528 8.80 21.19 2.80
C LEU A 528 10.14 21.77 3.25
N HIS A 529 10.86 21.04 4.07
CA HIS A 529 12.21 21.40 4.49
C HIS A 529 13.24 20.98 3.45
N TYR A 530 14.16 21.90 3.16
CA TYR A 530 15.21 21.70 2.17
C TYR A 530 16.51 22.32 2.60
N ARG A 531 17.62 21.64 2.31
CA ARG A 531 18.97 22.21 2.42
C ARG A 531 19.92 21.57 1.41
N ARG A 532 20.86 22.35 0.91
CA ARG A 532 22.01 21.78 0.16
C ARG A 532 22.87 20.97 1.11
N ALA A 533 23.36 19.85 0.63
CA ALA A 533 24.29 18.98 1.37
C ALA A 533 25.70 19.08 0.79
N THR A 534 26.69 18.72 1.61
CA THR A 534 28.07 18.59 1.16
C THR A 534 28.18 17.55 0.05
N GLY A 535 28.98 17.82 -0.98
CA GLY A 535 29.13 16.90 -2.12
C GLY A 535 28.18 17.15 -3.29
N GLY A 536 27.47 18.31 -3.33
CA GLY A 536 26.63 18.70 -4.46
C GLY A 536 25.29 17.92 -4.49
N MET A 537 24.83 17.43 -3.34
CA MET A 537 23.54 16.78 -3.13
C MET A 537 22.60 17.71 -2.33
N PHE A 538 21.38 17.26 -2.08
CA PHE A 538 20.43 17.96 -1.23
C PHE A 538 19.78 17.01 -0.23
N VAL A 539 19.17 17.58 0.80
CA VAL A 539 18.26 16.91 1.73
C VAL A 539 16.93 17.60 1.63
N LEU A 540 15.90 16.82 1.31
CA LEU A 540 14.49 17.26 1.21
C LEU A 540 13.68 16.36 2.14
N TYR A 541 12.82 16.95 2.99
CA TYR A 541 12.07 16.17 3.96
C TYR A 541 10.80 16.87 4.45
N SER A 542 9.86 16.05 4.90
CA SER A 542 8.69 16.41 5.69
C SER A 542 9.00 16.24 7.17
N VAL A 543 8.35 17.04 8.04
CA VAL A 543 8.46 16.87 9.50
C VAL A 543 7.87 15.55 10.03
N GLY A 544 7.33 14.71 9.15
CA GLY A 544 6.81 13.40 9.51
C GLY A 544 5.59 13.44 10.45
N TRP A 545 5.20 12.26 10.96
CA TRP A 545 3.96 12.12 11.73
C TRP A 545 3.97 12.85 13.07
N ASN A 546 5.12 13.00 13.70
CA ASN A 546 5.25 13.70 14.99
C ASN A 546 5.06 15.23 14.88
N GLY A 547 5.10 15.80 13.65
CA GLY A 547 4.93 17.22 13.38
C GLY A 547 6.08 18.10 13.89
N ARG A 548 7.25 17.50 14.16
CA ARG A 548 8.45 18.19 14.66
C ARG A 548 9.54 18.11 13.62
N ASP A 549 10.27 19.20 13.45
CA ASP A 549 11.48 19.22 12.63
C ASP A 549 12.64 18.60 13.42
N ASP A 550 13.00 17.37 13.04
CA ASP A 550 14.13 16.63 13.62
C ASP A 550 15.43 16.84 12.81
N GLY A 551 15.47 17.85 11.91
CA GLY A 551 16.64 18.26 11.14
C GLY A 551 16.98 17.33 9.97
N GLY A 552 16.03 16.60 9.43
CA GLY A 552 16.21 15.61 8.38
C GLY A 552 16.74 14.28 8.93
N VAL A 553 16.46 13.96 10.19
CA VAL A 553 16.78 12.67 10.80
C VAL A 553 15.65 11.69 10.55
N ARG A 554 15.94 10.66 9.73
CA ARG A 554 14.96 9.66 9.30
C ARG A 554 14.50 8.78 10.47
N GLY A 555 13.18 8.69 10.67
CA GLY A 555 12.56 7.69 11.54
C GLY A 555 12.52 6.29 10.92
N GLN A 556 12.54 5.24 11.74
CA GLN A 556 12.46 3.85 11.31
C GLN A 556 11.56 3.03 12.24
N PRO A 557 10.78 2.03 11.73
CA PRO A 557 10.50 1.73 10.31
C PRO A 557 9.52 2.72 9.69
N LEU A 558 9.51 2.84 8.38
CA LEU A 558 8.60 3.72 7.65
C LEU A 558 7.20 3.09 7.43
N PRO A 559 6.12 3.91 7.40
CA PRO A 559 6.07 5.26 7.90
C PRO A 559 6.27 5.27 9.43
N SER A 560 7.27 6.04 9.88
CA SER A 560 7.60 6.16 11.30
C SER A 560 6.65 7.13 12.00
N THR A 561 6.40 6.90 13.29
CA THR A 561 5.74 7.87 14.18
C THR A 561 6.72 8.90 14.72
N ASP A 562 8.04 8.62 14.69
CA ASP A 562 9.09 9.48 15.17
C ASP A 562 10.09 9.77 14.05
N GLY A 563 10.67 10.98 14.06
CA GLY A 563 11.60 11.45 13.04
C GLY A 563 10.95 11.95 11.76
N ASP A 564 11.79 12.55 10.93
CA ASP A 564 11.38 13.13 9.64
C ASP A 564 11.22 12.07 8.54
N TRP A 565 10.39 12.35 7.56
CA TRP A 565 10.31 11.57 6.32
C TRP A 565 11.22 12.23 5.28
N VAL A 566 12.30 11.55 4.93
CA VAL A 566 13.40 12.13 4.16
C VAL A 566 13.49 11.49 2.78
N TRP A 567 13.45 12.28 1.73
CA TRP A 567 13.57 11.85 0.35
C TRP A 567 15.00 11.48 -0.06
N PRO A 568 15.22 10.43 -0.88
CA PRO A 568 14.29 9.33 -1.15
C PRO A 568 14.24 8.35 0.03
N ASP A 569 13.09 7.72 0.23
CA ASP A 569 12.87 6.75 1.29
C ASP A 569 13.71 5.46 1.17
#